data_49747b8bb70af45dc637a1571a2dd373
#
_entry.id   49747b8bb70af45dc637a1571a2dd373
#
_cell.length_a   1.000
_cell.length_b   1.000
_cell.length_c   1.000
_cell.angle_alpha   90.00
_cell.angle_beta   90.00
_cell.angle_gamma   90.00
#
_symmetry.space_group_name_H-M   'P 1'
#
loop_
_entity.id
_entity.type
_entity.pdbx_description
1 polymer ?
#
loop_
_entity_poly.entity_id
_entity_poly.type
_entity_poly.pdbx_seq_one_letter_code
_entity_poly.pdbx_strand_id
1 'polypeptide(L)'
;MKIIVNGTERTEMTGEQLKDIFVAILGEEEHANCFISRLLVDGKELSANTDEVGALPVSDIEVIEVEVRSLNESLNKNVNNAKDYLTRLLPGIERAAELFRNENEVEANKFFVQIIDGIDWLSQVLQVVVSAQGFAMEELSIDGQTMKQRHDTLTDLTLKMVEANKSKDWVLLADLLEYEILPYYEEWETLLPQLILDSSNNFRN
;
A
#
# COMPACT_ATOMS: atom_id res chain seq x y z
N MET A 1 -5.21 -35.38 6.00
CA MET A 1 -5.08 -33.91 5.86
C MET A 1 -6.35 -33.35 5.28
N LYS A 2 -6.86 -32.29 5.86
CA LYS A 2 -8.04 -31.54 5.40
C LYS A 2 -7.59 -30.18 4.85
N ILE A 3 -8.06 -29.80 3.66
CA ILE A 3 -7.74 -28.49 3.06
C ILE A 3 -9.03 -27.70 2.92
N ILE A 4 -9.03 -26.47 3.44
CA ILE A 4 -10.16 -25.55 3.41
C ILE A 4 -9.73 -24.29 2.68
N VAL A 5 -10.38 -23.95 1.57
CA VAL A 5 -10.12 -22.73 0.78
C VAL A 5 -11.35 -21.85 0.85
N ASN A 6 -11.19 -20.64 1.36
CA ASN A 6 -12.30 -19.68 1.57
C ASN A 6 -13.50 -20.31 2.28
N GLY A 7 -13.24 -21.15 3.31
CA GLY A 7 -14.28 -21.83 4.08
C GLY A 7 -14.88 -23.09 3.42
N THR A 8 -14.46 -23.44 2.21
CA THR A 8 -14.93 -24.63 1.49
C THR A 8 -13.87 -25.73 1.54
N GLU A 9 -14.26 -26.93 1.93
CA GLU A 9 -13.37 -28.09 1.95
C GLU A 9 -13.05 -28.57 0.54
N ARG A 10 -11.76 -28.84 0.27
CA ARG A 10 -11.23 -29.37 -0.99
C ARG A 10 -10.63 -30.75 -0.73
N THR A 11 -11.04 -31.75 -1.49
CA THR A 11 -10.64 -33.16 -1.28
C THR A 11 -9.62 -33.69 -2.29
N GLU A 12 -9.38 -32.99 -3.40
CA GLU A 12 -8.61 -33.49 -4.53
C GLU A 12 -7.18 -32.90 -4.61
N MET A 13 -6.78 -32.09 -3.61
CA MET A 13 -5.45 -31.47 -3.63
C MET A 13 -4.41 -32.38 -2.95
N THR A 14 -3.32 -32.65 -3.67
CA THR A 14 -2.23 -33.48 -3.19
C THR A 14 -0.89 -32.76 -3.41
N GLY A 15 0.05 -32.97 -2.51
CA GLY A 15 1.40 -32.42 -2.59
C GLY A 15 2.30 -33.05 -1.52
N GLU A 16 3.61 -32.87 -1.66
CA GLU A 16 4.57 -33.28 -0.63
C GLU A 16 4.88 -32.15 0.36
N GLN A 17 4.79 -30.91 -0.13
CA GLN A 17 5.04 -29.68 0.63
C GLN A 17 3.89 -28.70 0.50
N LEU A 18 3.81 -27.74 1.44
CA LEU A 18 2.77 -26.70 1.42
C LEU A 18 2.77 -25.89 0.12
N LYS A 19 3.92 -25.60 -0.47
CA LYS A 19 4.01 -24.90 -1.76
C LYS A 19 3.28 -25.62 -2.89
N ASP A 20 3.25 -26.97 -2.87
CA ASP A 20 2.55 -27.74 -3.90
C ASP A 20 1.05 -27.52 -3.79
N ILE A 21 0.54 -27.44 -2.55
CA ILE A 21 -0.85 -27.10 -2.27
C ILE A 21 -1.16 -25.66 -2.70
N PHE A 22 -0.26 -24.70 -2.41
CA PHE A 22 -0.43 -23.30 -2.85
C PHE A 22 -0.51 -23.18 -4.36
N VAL A 23 0.39 -23.88 -5.08
CA VAL A 23 0.38 -23.91 -6.55
C VAL A 23 -0.91 -24.52 -7.08
N ALA A 24 -1.41 -25.60 -6.46
CA ALA A 24 -2.67 -26.21 -6.86
C ALA A 24 -3.86 -25.26 -6.65
N ILE A 25 -3.94 -24.59 -5.49
CA ILE A 25 -5.01 -23.62 -5.17
C ILE A 25 -4.97 -22.45 -6.15
N LEU A 26 -3.80 -21.82 -6.35
CA LEU A 26 -3.66 -20.63 -7.19
C LEU A 26 -3.71 -20.96 -8.69
N GLY A 27 -3.54 -22.22 -9.08
CA GLY A 27 -3.66 -22.69 -10.45
C GLY A 27 -5.10 -22.93 -10.93
N GLU A 28 -6.09 -22.89 -10.04
CA GLU A 28 -7.50 -22.97 -10.42
C GLU A 28 -7.93 -21.73 -11.22
N GLU A 29 -8.78 -21.89 -12.25
CA GLU A 29 -9.25 -20.76 -13.08
C GLU A 29 -9.95 -19.68 -12.26
N GLU A 30 -10.69 -20.08 -11.22
CA GLU A 30 -11.40 -19.16 -10.30
C GLU A 30 -10.44 -18.32 -9.46
N HIS A 31 -9.17 -18.73 -9.32
CA HIS A 31 -8.13 -18.03 -8.56
C HIS A 31 -7.10 -17.31 -9.45
N ALA A 32 -7.41 -17.09 -10.73
CA ALA A 32 -6.55 -16.31 -11.63
C ALA A 32 -6.31 -14.91 -11.07
N ASN A 33 -5.04 -14.52 -10.97
CA ASN A 33 -4.60 -13.25 -10.34
C ASN A 33 -5.00 -13.11 -8.86
N CYS A 34 -5.05 -14.21 -8.14
CA CYS A 34 -5.27 -14.24 -6.70
C CYS A 34 -3.96 -14.50 -5.95
N PHE A 35 -3.98 -14.24 -4.66
CA PHE A 35 -2.89 -14.56 -3.74
C PHE A 35 -3.44 -15.10 -2.42
N ILE A 36 -2.61 -15.83 -1.70
CA ILE A 36 -2.96 -16.31 -0.35
C ILE A 36 -2.82 -15.14 0.61
N SER A 37 -3.95 -14.65 1.11
CA SER A 37 -4.02 -13.53 2.06
C SER A 37 -3.89 -13.97 3.51
N ARG A 38 -4.23 -15.24 3.80
CA ARG A 38 -4.13 -15.82 5.14
C ARG A 38 -3.92 -17.33 5.04
N LEU A 39 -3.05 -17.86 5.89
CA LEU A 39 -2.77 -19.27 6.02
C LEU A 39 -2.84 -19.69 7.48
N LEU A 40 -3.64 -20.71 7.78
CA LEU A 40 -3.63 -21.40 9.06
C LEU A 40 -3.22 -22.86 8.83
N VAL A 41 -2.25 -23.32 9.61
CA VAL A 41 -1.81 -24.71 9.65
C VAL A 41 -2.06 -25.23 11.05
N ASP A 42 -2.94 -26.20 11.18
CA ASP A 42 -3.40 -26.76 12.48
C ASP A 42 -3.83 -25.65 13.47
N GLY A 43 -4.53 -24.61 12.95
CA GLY A 43 -5.01 -23.47 13.71
C GLY A 43 -3.96 -22.41 14.03
N LYS A 44 -2.68 -22.58 13.60
CA LYS A 44 -1.63 -21.58 13.76
C LYS A 44 -1.48 -20.75 12.52
N GLU A 45 -1.52 -19.42 12.66
CA GLU A 45 -1.34 -18.50 11.55
C GLU A 45 0.14 -18.43 11.13
N LEU A 46 0.42 -18.63 9.83
CA LEU A 46 1.74 -18.62 9.23
C LEU A 46 1.74 -17.67 8.01
N SER A 47 2.93 -17.18 7.64
CA SER A 47 3.10 -16.38 6.43
C SER A 47 3.32 -17.29 5.22
N ALA A 48 2.37 -17.30 4.30
CA ALA A 48 2.45 -18.13 3.07
C ALA A 48 3.60 -17.70 2.12
N ASN A 49 4.16 -16.50 2.30
CA ASN A 49 5.15 -15.91 1.40
C ASN A 49 6.61 -16.24 1.77
N THR A 50 6.85 -17.12 2.75
CA THR A 50 8.20 -17.51 3.15
C THR A 50 8.56 -18.88 2.62
N ASP A 51 9.80 -19.03 2.11
CA ASP A 51 10.31 -20.31 1.61
C ASP A 51 10.26 -21.40 2.68
N GLU A 52 10.51 -21.03 3.94
CA GLU A 52 10.46 -21.96 5.09
C GLU A 52 9.07 -22.56 5.25
N VAL A 53 8.02 -21.76 5.16
CA VAL A 53 6.64 -22.23 5.28
C VAL A 53 6.25 -23.06 4.05
N GLY A 54 6.64 -22.61 2.85
CA GLY A 54 6.39 -23.35 1.62
C GLY A 54 7.02 -24.74 1.59
N ALA A 55 8.17 -24.90 2.28
CA ALA A 55 8.91 -26.17 2.35
C ALA A 55 8.40 -27.14 3.42
N LEU A 56 7.41 -26.75 4.25
CA LEU A 56 6.86 -27.64 5.28
C LEU A 56 6.22 -28.90 4.65
N PRO A 57 6.57 -30.10 5.13
CA PRO A 57 5.97 -31.33 4.63
C PRO A 57 4.51 -31.43 5.06
N VAL A 58 3.63 -31.82 4.17
CA VAL A 58 2.20 -31.95 4.45
C VAL A 58 1.84 -33.22 5.22
N SER A 59 2.78 -34.17 5.34
CA SER A 59 2.59 -35.46 6.05
C SER A 59 2.19 -35.30 7.51
N ASP A 60 2.67 -34.27 8.15
CA ASP A 60 2.51 -34.02 9.58
C ASP A 60 1.41 -32.99 9.89
N ILE A 61 0.68 -32.54 8.85
CA ILE A 61 -0.37 -31.52 8.96
C ILE A 61 -1.74 -32.19 8.91
N GLU A 62 -2.60 -31.84 9.86
CA GLU A 62 -3.99 -32.34 9.88
C GLU A 62 -4.92 -31.43 9.10
N VAL A 63 -4.82 -30.10 9.27
CA VAL A 63 -5.72 -29.11 8.66
C VAL A 63 -4.94 -27.94 8.09
N ILE A 64 -5.23 -27.60 6.84
CA ILE A 64 -4.74 -26.39 6.16
C ILE A 64 -5.96 -25.53 5.83
N GLU A 65 -6.01 -24.28 6.35
CA GLU A 65 -7.02 -23.29 5.99
C GLU A 65 -6.37 -22.13 5.25
N VAL A 66 -6.89 -21.81 4.08
CA VAL A 66 -6.35 -20.80 3.18
C VAL A 66 -7.45 -19.80 2.82
N GLU A 67 -7.17 -18.51 3.01
CA GLU A 67 -7.96 -17.43 2.42
C GLU A 67 -7.26 -16.92 1.16
N VAL A 68 -7.94 -17.02 0.04
CA VAL A 68 -7.49 -16.52 -1.26
C VAL A 68 -8.24 -15.24 -1.60
N ARG A 69 -7.52 -14.20 -2.03
CA ARG A 69 -8.10 -12.92 -2.44
C ARG A 69 -7.63 -12.50 -3.81
N SER A 70 -8.48 -11.84 -4.55
CA SER A 70 -8.13 -11.21 -5.82
C SER A 70 -7.13 -10.08 -5.60
N LEU A 71 -6.06 -10.07 -6.37
CA LEU A 71 -5.07 -9.00 -6.38
C LEU A 71 -5.73 -7.68 -6.81
N ASN A 72 -6.53 -7.70 -7.88
CA ASN A 72 -7.21 -6.52 -8.38
C ASN A 72 -8.18 -5.91 -7.35
N GLU A 73 -8.95 -6.74 -6.65
CA GLU A 73 -9.84 -6.26 -5.58
C GLU A 73 -9.06 -5.62 -4.44
N SER A 74 -7.93 -6.22 -4.06
CA SER A 74 -7.07 -5.69 -3.00
C SER A 74 -6.41 -4.38 -3.41
N LEU A 75 -5.94 -4.26 -4.65
CA LEU A 75 -5.39 -3.02 -5.20
C LEU A 75 -6.45 -1.91 -5.24
N ASN A 76 -7.66 -2.22 -5.77
CA ASN A 76 -8.78 -1.28 -5.81
C ASN A 76 -9.16 -0.79 -4.41
N LYS A 77 -9.19 -1.68 -3.43
CA LYS A 77 -9.46 -1.32 -2.03
C LYS A 77 -8.40 -0.37 -1.48
N ASN A 78 -7.12 -0.65 -1.71
CA ASN A 78 -6.03 0.21 -1.24
C ASN A 78 -6.07 1.60 -1.89
N VAL A 79 -6.31 1.67 -3.19
CA VAL A 79 -6.44 2.94 -3.91
C VAL A 79 -7.68 3.73 -3.43
N ASN A 80 -8.82 3.07 -3.21
CA ASN A 80 -10.01 3.74 -2.68
C ASN A 80 -9.77 4.26 -1.25
N ASN A 81 -9.12 3.48 -0.39
CA ASN A 81 -8.73 3.94 0.94
C ASN A 81 -7.80 5.16 0.88
N ALA A 82 -6.84 5.17 -0.06
CA ALA A 82 -5.96 6.31 -0.29
C ALA A 82 -6.75 7.56 -0.75
N LYS A 83 -7.70 7.41 -1.66
CA LYS A 83 -8.61 8.51 -2.09
C LYS A 83 -9.42 9.05 -0.92
N ASP A 84 -10.05 8.18 -0.16
CA ASP A 84 -10.82 8.58 1.04
C ASP A 84 -9.94 9.27 2.08
N TYR A 85 -8.66 8.90 2.14
CA TYR A 85 -7.70 9.56 3.03
C TYR A 85 -7.36 10.97 2.54
N LEU A 86 -7.15 11.17 1.24
CA LEU A 86 -6.86 12.47 0.64
C LEU A 86 -7.97 13.49 0.93
N THR A 87 -9.25 13.08 0.91
CA THR A 87 -10.37 13.99 1.24
C THR A 87 -10.28 14.61 2.64
N ARG A 88 -9.50 14.00 3.54
CA ARG A 88 -9.25 14.49 4.90
C ARG A 88 -7.89 15.15 5.04
N LEU A 89 -6.90 14.65 4.31
CA LEU A 89 -5.53 15.17 4.37
C LEU A 89 -5.45 16.59 3.77
N LEU A 90 -6.04 16.81 2.60
CA LEU A 90 -5.98 18.10 1.91
C LEU A 90 -6.50 19.26 2.76
N PRO A 91 -7.71 19.23 3.34
CA PRO A 91 -8.17 20.28 4.25
C PRO A 91 -7.30 20.40 5.52
N GLY A 92 -6.69 19.32 5.97
CA GLY A 92 -5.77 19.32 7.11
C GLY A 92 -4.48 20.10 6.81
N ILE A 93 -3.95 19.96 5.59
CA ILE A 93 -2.76 20.69 5.12
C ILE A 93 -3.07 22.20 5.04
N GLU A 94 -4.18 22.58 4.39
CA GLU A 94 -4.63 23.98 4.32
C GLU A 94 -4.77 24.58 5.70
N ARG A 95 -5.45 23.86 6.60
CA ARG A 95 -5.66 24.32 7.97
C ARG A 95 -4.37 24.50 8.74
N ALA A 96 -3.41 23.60 8.58
CA ALA A 96 -2.10 23.73 9.21
C ALA A 96 -1.34 24.96 8.71
N ALA A 97 -1.34 25.21 7.40
CA ALA A 97 -0.72 26.40 6.81
C ALA A 97 -1.31 27.70 7.36
N GLU A 98 -2.65 27.80 7.41
CA GLU A 98 -3.34 28.97 8.01
C GLU A 98 -2.94 29.17 9.48
N LEU A 99 -2.90 28.11 10.28
CA LEU A 99 -2.59 28.18 11.70
C LEU A 99 -1.14 28.61 11.95
N PHE A 100 -0.18 28.13 11.14
CA PHE A 100 1.20 28.58 11.22
C PHE A 100 1.34 30.07 10.85
N ARG A 101 0.64 30.55 9.80
CA ARG A 101 0.63 31.98 9.43
C ARG A 101 0.03 32.88 10.51
N ASN A 102 -0.94 32.36 11.26
CA ASN A 102 -1.59 33.09 12.35
C ASN A 102 -0.89 32.89 13.71
N GLU A 103 0.33 32.36 13.71
CA GLU A 103 1.16 32.16 14.92
C GLU A 103 0.49 31.26 15.99
N ASN A 104 -0.47 30.41 15.58
CA ASN A 104 -1.11 29.44 16.47
C ASN A 104 -0.31 28.12 16.48
N GLU A 105 0.92 28.18 17.00
CA GLU A 105 1.89 27.09 16.98
C GLU A 105 1.37 25.78 17.57
N VAL A 106 0.65 25.86 18.69
CA VAL A 106 0.20 24.68 19.44
C VAL A 106 -0.80 23.86 18.62
N GLU A 107 -1.77 24.53 18.02
CA GLU A 107 -2.78 23.84 17.20
C GLU A 107 -2.21 23.43 15.84
N ALA A 108 -1.40 24.30 15.22
CA ALA A 108 -0.73 24.00 13.96
C ALA A 108 0.14 22.74 14.05
N ASN A 109 0.91 22.58 15.12
CA ASN A 109 1.76 21.39 15.32
C ASN A 109 0.95 20.09 15.50
N LYS A 110 -0.28 20.13 16.01
CA LYS A 110 -1.14 18.93 16.05
C LYS A 110 -1.48 18.45 14.64
N PHE A 111 -1.87 19.39 13.77
CA PHE A 111 -2.10 19.06 12.36
C PHE A 111 -0.83 18.62 11.66
N PHE A 112 0.30 19.27 11.92
CA PHE A 112 1.58 18.93 11.32
C PHE A 112 2.00 17.48 11.59
N VAL A 113 1.88 17.00 12.83
CA VAL A 113 2.14 15.60 13.17
C VAL A 113 1.23 14.66 12.37
N GLN A 114 -0.07 14.97 12.29
CA GLN A 114 -1.02 14.15 11.51
C GLN A 114 -0.70 14.16 10.01
N ILE A 115 -0.20 15.27 9.48
CA ILE A 115 0.22 15.39 8.08
C ILE A 115 1.44 14.50 7.84
N ILE A 116 2.46 14.54 8.70
CA ILE A 116 3.66 13.68 8.58
C ILE A 116 3.28 12.20 8.64
N ASP A 117 2.45 11.80 9.60
CA ASP A 117 1.95 10.42 9.71
C ASP A 117 1.17 10.01 8.45
N GLY A 118 0.40 10.93 7.89
CA GLY A 118 -0.36 10.71 6.66
C GLY A 118 0.52 10.58 5.41
N ILE A 119 1.57 11.38 5.31
CA ILE A 119 2.59 11.29 4.26
C ILE A 119 3.25 9.91 4.27
N ASP A 120 3.67 9.46 5.46
CA ASP A 120 4.31 8.15 5.63
C ASP A 120 3.36 7.01 5.24
N TRP A 121 2.12 7.05 5.77
CA TRP A 121 1.11 6.03 5.46
C TRP A 121 0.81 5.95 3.96
N LEU A 122 0.58 7.10 3.30
CA LEU A 122 0.26 7.11 1.86
C LEU A 122 1.44 6.62 1.02
N SER A 123 2.67 6.97 1.40
CA SER A 123 3.89 6.48 0.75
C SER A 123 4.00 4.95 0.83
N GLN A 124 3.69 4.37 1.99
CA GLN A 124 3.66 2.92 2.17
C GLN A 124 2.56 2.26 1.31
N VAL A 125 1.36 2.84 1.26
CA VAL A 125 0.26 2.34 0.40
C VAL A 125 0.68 2.33 -1.06
N LEU A 126 1.28 3.42 -1.57
CA LEU A 126 1.75 3.51 -2.94
C LEU A 126 2.82 2.46 -3.26
N GLN A 127 3.78 2.28 -2.35
CA GLN A 127 4.82 1.25 -2.49
C GLN A 127 4.22 -0.16 -2.55
N VAL A 128 3.26 -0.46 -1.69
CA VAL A 128 2.55 -1.76 -1.69
C VAL A 128 1.79 -1.97 -3.00
N VAL A 129 1.08 -0.94 -3.49
CA VAL A 129 0.32 -1.01 -4.75
C VAL A 129 1.26 -1.26 -5.94
N VAL A 130 2.40 -0.59 -6.01
CA VAL A 130 3.40 -0.79 -7.08
C VAL A 130 4.01 -2.19 -7.01
N SER A 131 4.50 -2.58 -5.83
CA SER A 131 5.18 -3.88 -5.63
C SER A 131 4.26 -5.07 -5.86
N ALA A 132 2.99 -4.97 -5.47
CA ALA A 132 2.00 -6.04 -5.66
C ALA A 132 1.68 -6.31 -7.14
N GLN A 133 1.96 -5.35 -8.02
CA GLN A 133 1.85 -5.50 -9.48
C GLN A 133 3.13 -6.04 -10.13
N GLY A 134 4.17 -6.32 -9.32
CA GLY A 134 5.46 -6.86 -9.79
C GLY A 134 6.43 -5.81 -10.32
N PHE A 135 6.20 -4.52 -10.05
CA PHE A 135 7.08 -3.43 -10.48
C PHE A 135 7.96 -2.93 -9.35
N ALA A 136 9.18 -2.49 -9.71
CA ALA A 136 9.98 -1.62 -8.88
C ALA A 136 9.48 -0.15 -9.04
N MET A 137 9.78 0.69 -8.06
CA MET A 137 9.38 2.11 -8.07
C MET A 137 10.00 2.89 -9.25
N GLU A 138 11.12 2.43 -9.77
CA GLU A 138 11.82 3.00 -10.94
C GLU A 138 11.16 2.62 -12.26
N GLU A 139 10.42 1.51 -12.29
CA GLU A 139 9.86 0.94 -13.52
C GLU A 139 8.48 1.48 -13.83
N LEU A 140 7.68 1.83 -12.81
CA LEU A 140 6.35 2.36 -13.00
C LEU A 140 6.40 3.89 -13.13
N SER A 141 5.91 4.38 -14.27
CA SER A 141 5.80 5.83 -14.54
C SER A 141 4.33 6.23 -14.72
N ILE A 142 3.96 7.35 -14.13
CA ILE A 142 2.63 7.96 -14.28
C ILE A 142 2.84 9.43 -14.58
N ASP A 143 2.18 9.93 -15.62
CA ASP A 143 2.28 11.31 -16.07
C ASP A 143 3.74 11.78 -16.28
N GLY A 144 4.53 10.92 -16.91
CA GLY A 144 5.93 11.20 -17.28
C GLY A 144 6.95 11.18 -16.12
N GLN A 145 6.55 10.82 -14.91
CA GLN A 145 7.44 10.67 -13.77
C GLN A 145 7.38 9.25 -13.21
N THR A 146 8.55 8.68 -12.83
CA THR A 146 8.57 7.39 -12.14
C THR A 146 8.04 7.54 -10.72
N MET A 147 7.51 6.46 -10.17
CA MET A 147 7.09 6.43 -8.76
C MET A 147 8.23 6.78 -7.82
N LYS A 148 9.47 6.38 -8.16
CA LYS A 148 10.66 6.77 -7.41
C LYS A 148 10.89 8.28 -7.44
N GLN A 149 10.83 8.91 -8.61
CA GLN A 149 11.01 10.37 -8.72
C GLN A 149 9.99 11.13 -7.87
N ARG A 150 8.71 10.69 -7.88
CA ARG A 150 7.66 11.27 -7.04
C ARG A 150 7.97 11.07 -5.55
N HIS A 151 8.40 9.88 -5.17
CA HIS A 151 8.78 9.58 -3.78
C HIS A 151 9.99 10.42 -3.32
N ASP A 152 11.03 10.56 -4.15
CA ASP A 152 12.22 11.36 -3.83
C ASP A 152 11.83 12.84 -3.65
N THR A 153 10.97 13.39 -4.53
CA THR A 153 10.44 14.75 -4.39
C THR A 153 9.71 14.94 -3.06
N LEU A 154 8.83 14.01 -2.69
CA LEU A 154 8.10 14.08 -1.42
C LEU A 154 9.05 13.98 -0.22
N THR A 155 10.06 13.13 -0.30
CA THR A 155 11.08 12.99 0.75
C THR A 155 11.83 14.30 0.98
N ASP A 156 12.26 14.96 -0.09
CA ASP A 156 12.95 16.25 -0.01
C ASP A 156 12.05 17.35 0.59
N LEU A 157 10.79 17.39 0.19
CA LEU A 157 9.80 18.33 0.75
C LEU A 157 9.55 18.07 2.24
N THR A 158 9.41 16.81 2.62
CA THR A 158 9.22 16.41 4.02
C THR A 158 10.42 16.81 4.89
N LEU A 159 11.64 16.62 4.39
CA LEU A 159 12.85 17.05 5.12
C LEU A 159 12.89 18.56 5.32
N LYS A 160 12.54 19.35 4.29
CA LYS A 160 12.45 20.81 4.40
C LYS A 160 11.41 21.26 5.42
N MET A 161 10.23 20.61 5.43
CA MET A 161 9.19 20.92 6.43
C MET A 161 9.65 20.61 7.86
N VAL A 162 10.31 19.46 8.07
CA VAL A 162 10.82 19.08 9.40
C VAL A 162 11.91 20.08 9.86
N GLU A 163 12.75 20.56 8.96
CA GLU A 163 13.77 21.57 9.28
C GLU A 163 13.16 22.93 9.60
N ALA A 164 12.20 23.40 8.81
CA ALA A 164 11.43 24.61 9.08
C ALA A 164 10.71 24.54 10.45
N ASN A 165 10.09 23.40 10.76
CA ASN A 165 9.45 23.19 12.07
C ASN A 165 10.47 23.25 13.22
N LYS A 166 11.63 22.59 13.10
CA LYS A 166 12.68 22.59 14.12
C LYS A 166 13.27 23.99 14.36
N SER A 167 13.44 24.76 13.28
CA SER A 167 13.94 26.14 13.36
C SER A 167 12.86 27.15 13.75
N LYS A 168 11.61 26.71 13.87
CA LYS A 168 10.42 27.55 14.11
C LYS A 168 10.19 28.62 13.04
N ASP A 169 10.59 28.31 11.81
CA ASP A 169 10.30 29.15 10.64
C ASP A 169 8.86 28.84 10.16
N TRP A 170 7.88 29.43 10.87
CA TRP A 170 6.47 29.19 10.64
C TRP A 170 5.99 29.69 9.29
N VAL A 171 6.62 30.75 8.78
CA VAL A 171 6.30 31.30 7.46
C VAL A 171 6.73 30.33 6.37
N LEU A 172 7.98 29.87 6.41
CA LEU A 172 8.48 28.87 5.47
C LEU A 172 7.67 27.58 5.54
N LEU A 173 7.34 27.12 6.76
CA LEU A 173 6.56 25.89 6.93
C LEU A 173 5.14 26.03 6.35
N ALA A 174 4.47 27.17 6.57
CA ALA A 174 3.17 27.45 5.97
C ALA A 174 3.24 27.48 4.43
N ASP A 175 4.28 28.11 3.88
CA ASP A 175 4.48 28.19 2.43
C ASP A 175 4.78 26.81 1.82
N LEU A 176 5.59 25.96 2.45
CA LEU A 176 5.83 24.58 2.02
C LEU A 176 4.54 23.75 2.02
N LEU A 177 3.72 23.91 3.06
CA LEU A 177 2.44 23.20 3.14
C LEU A 177 1.48 23.65 2.04
N GLU A 178 1.31 24.94 1.81
CA GLU A 178 0.31 25.49 0.89
C GLU A 178 0.74 25.40 -0.58
N TYR A 179 2.01 25.67 -0.88
CA TYR A 179 2.46 25.81 -2.27
C TYR A 179 3.21 24.60 -2.83
N GLU A 180 3.63 23.67 -1.98
CA GLU A 180 4.37 22.49 -2.41
C GLU A 180 3.63 21.18 -2.06
N ILE A 181 3.27 20.99 -0.79
CA ILE A 181 2.67 19.75 -0.32
C ILE A 181 1.21 19.62 -0.74
N LEU A 182 0.42 20.68 -0.62
CA LEU A 182 -0.99 20.66 -1.02
C LEU A 182 -1.13 20.33 -2.52
N PRO A 183 -0.48 21.06 -3.45
CA PRO A 183 -0.57 20.73 -4.88
C PRO A 183 -0.04 19.33 -5.21
N TYR A 184 1.03 18.88 -4.54
CA TYR A 184 1.54 17.53 -4.72
C TYR A 184 0.47 16.46 -4.42
N TYR A 185 -0.30 16.63 -3.35
CA TYR A 185 -1.36 15.67 -3.00
C TYR A 185 -2.65 15.86 -3.78
N GLU A 186 -2.95 17.06 -4.27
CA GLU A 186 -4.07 17.30 -5.19
C GLU A 186 -3.87 16.51 -6.51
N GLU A 187 -2.64 16.43 -7.03
CA GLU A 187 -2.35 15.58 -8.21
C GLU A 187 -2.74 14.11 -7.96
N TRP A 188 -2.51 13.60 -6.74
CA TRP A 188 -2.81 12.22 -6.42
C TRP A 188 -4.29 11.86 -6.50
N GLU A 189 -5.21 12.81 -6.39
CA GLU A 189 -6.64 12.54 -6.62
C GLU A 189 -6.90 12.00 -8.05
N THR A 190 -6.12 12.47 -9.02
CA THR A 190 -6.23 12.07 -10.43
C THR A 190 -5.31 10.91 -10.80
N LEU A 191 -4.17 10.75 -10.10
CA LEU A 191 -3.17 9.72 -10.39
C LEU A 191 -3.50 8.37 -9.75
N LEU A 192 -4.09 8.36 -8.55
CA LEU A 192 -4.43 7.11 -7.84
C LEU A 192 -5.27 6.13 -8.67
N PRO A 193 -6.32 6.55 -9.38
CA PRO A 193 -7.07 5.63 -10.24
C PRO A 193 -6.24 5.03 -11.38
N GLN A 194 -5.25 5.77 -11.89
CA GLN A 194 -4.40 5.31 -12.99
C GLN A 194 -3.46 4.20 -12.58
N LEU A 195 -3.08 4.12 -11.28
CA LEU A 195 -2.23 3.04 -10.76
C LEU A 195 -2.80 1.63 -11.01
N ILE A 196 -4.11 1.49 -11.13
CA ILE A 196 -4.77 0.19 -11.38
C ILE A 196 -5.12 0.01 -12.85
N LEU A 197 -5.49 1.07 -13.55
CA LEU A 197 -5.91 1.00 -14.96
C LEU A 197 -4.76 0.62 -15.89
N ASP A 198 -3.54 1.04 -15.58
CA ASP A 198 -2.35 0.72 -16.37
C ASP A 198 -1.91 -0.74 -16.21
N SER A 199 -2.24 -1.39 -15.09
CA SER A 199 -1.94 -2.82 -14.90
C SER A 199 -2.69 -3.75 -15.86
N SER A 200 -3.75 -3.28 -16.54
CA SER A 200 -4.54 -4.07 -17.47
C SER A 200 -4.15 -3.90 -18.94
N ASN A 201 -3.37 -2.87 -19.33
CA ASN A 201 -3.21 -2.52 -20.75
C ASN A 201 -1.82 -2.15 -21.28
N ASN A 202 -0.76 -1.88 -20.47
CA ASN A 202 0.41 -1.20 -21.06
C ASN A 202 1.83 -1.59 -20.60
N PHE A 203 2.07 -2.65 -19.85
CA PHE A 203 3.43 -3.00 -19.43
C PHE A 203 4.02 -4.24 -20.13
N ARG A 204 3.60 -4.47 -21.40
CA ARG A 204 4.30 -5.40 -22.31
C ARG A 204 4.73 -4.64 -23.56
N ASN A 205 5.84 -3.93 -23.46
CA ASN A 205 6.69 -3.58 -24.59
C ASN A 205 8.15 -3.66 -24.14
#